data_826580e213f3972dd360fdbe3b00fedb
#
_entry.id   826580e213f3972dd360fdbe3b00fedb
#
_cell.length_a   1.000
_cell.length_b   1.000
_cell.length_c   1.000
_cell.angle_alpha   90.00
_cell.angle_beta   90.00
_cell.angle_gamma   90.00
#
_symmetry.space_group_name_H-M   'P 1'
#
loop_
_entity.id
_entity.type
_entity.pdbx_description
1 polymer ?
#
loop_
_entity_poly.entity_id
_entity_poly.type
_entity_poly.pdbx_seq_one_letter_code
_entity_poly.pdbx_strand_id
1 'polypeptide(L)'
;MSDGSGPAPSGPAGRRCTNPYDGAVRPPPPPPAASHRRGKTLSTTFRDLGIFPETAEALEAVGIVSPFPIQELTLPVALSGNDVIGQAKTGTGKTLGFGLPLLERVTVPADVEAGRATPEQLTEAPQALVVVPTRELCQQVTNDLLTAGKVRNVRVLAIYGGRAYEPQVEALKKGVDVVVGTPGRLLDLAGQKKLNLSQVRTLVLDEADEMLDLGFLPDVEKILQLLPAKRQTMLFSATMPGQVISLARRYMSQPTHIRATAPDDQGATVANITQHVYRAHSLDKPEMVARMLQAEGRGLAMVFCRTKRTAADIADQLARRGFASGAVHGDLGQGAREQALRAFRNGKVDVLVCTDVAARGIDVEGVTHVINYQSPEDEKTYLHRIGRTGRAGAKGTAVTLVDWDDIPRWKLINKALELSFDEPEETYSTSPHLYEQLNIPAGTKGVLPRAERTRAGLAAEEVEDLGETGGRGRGRRSGGRAEKETQEEPRRTRTPRQRRRTRGGAPLEEPAAAGASETGNAADAAVRTAEGTEAAAAPRTPRRRRRTRGAVATAASEAAVAEHREATAGAVAEAATVPAPAAGPDA
;
A
#
# COMPACT_ATOMS: atom_id res chain seq x y z
N MET A 1 9.71 79.25 -30.93
CA MET A 1 10.87 80.17 -30.95
C MET A 1 12.09 79.32 -30.91
N SER A 2 12.61 79.11 -32.05
CA SER A 2 13.89 79.37 -32.67
C SER A 2 15.02 78.51 -32.12
N ASP A 3 15.38 77.53 -32.91
CA ASP A 3 16.52 77.59 -33.90
C ASP A 3 17.91 77.59 -33.27
N GLY A 4 18.74 76.70 -33.77
CA GLY A 4 20.14 76.69 -33.50
C GLY A 4 20.91 75.52 -34.08
N SER A 5 21.05 75.50 -35.40
CA SER A 5 21.98 74.65 -36.17
C SER A 5 23.40 75.02 -35.93
N GLY A 6 24.32 74.07 -35.97
CA GLY A 6 25.72 74.31 -36.10
C GLY A 6 26.52 73.06 -36.49
N PRO A 7 27.46 73.13 -37.46
CA PRO A 7 27.95 71.99 -38.19
C PRO A 7 29.22 71.34 -37.60
N ALA A 8 29.49 70.10 -38.05
CA ALA A 8 30.67 69.30 -37.79
C ALA A 8 31.98 69.85 -38.39
N PRO A 9 33.18 69.50 -37.87
CA PRO A 9 34.40 69.53 -38.64
C PRO A 9 34.88 68.13 -39.05
N SER A 10 35.30 68.07 -40.30
CA SER A 10 36.04 67.06 -41.03
C SER A 10 37.45 66.77 -40.47
N GLY A 11 37.80 65.49 -40.35
CA GLY A 11 39.17 65.03 -40.08
C GLY A 11 39.54 63.81 -40.88
N PRO A 12 40.79 63.43 -41.14
CA PRO A 12 41.26 63.00 -42.45
C PRO A 12 41.26 61.44 -42.65
N ALA A 13 41.32 61.09 -43.97
CA ALA A 13 41.39 59.74 -44.56
C ALA A 13 42.52 58.87 -44.02
N GLY A 14 42.24 57.76 -43.42
CA GLY A 14 43.13 56.63 -43.12
C GLY A 14 43.05 55.57 -44.20
N ARG A 15 44.14 55.17 -44.76
CA ARG A 15 44.33 54.20 -45.85
C ARG A 15 43.81 52.84 -45.48
N ARG A 16 42.95 52.24 -46.30
CA ARG A 16 42.53 50.82 -46.24
C ARG A 16 43.67 49.94 -46.72
N CYS A 17 44.16 49.06 -45.85
CA CYS A 17 44.90 47.86 -46.26
C CYS A 17 43.92 46.79 -46.75
N THR A 18 43.97 46.44 -48.02
CA THR A 18 43.21 45.33 -48.62
C THR A 18 43.87 44.02 -48.24
N ASN A 19 43.13 43.18 -47.59
CA ASN A 19 43.48 41.78 -47.22
C ASN A 19 43.08 40.88 -48.40
N PRO A 20 43.98 40.07 -49.03
CA PRO A 20 43.69 39.33 -50.26
C PRO A 20 42.95 37.98 -50.01
N TYR A 21 42.32 37.75 -48.88
CA TYR A 21 41.63 36.51 -48.56
C TYR A 21 40.11 36.65 -48.29
N ASP A 22 39.46 37.67 -48.81
CA ASP A 22 38.01 37.81 -48.73
C ASP A 22 37.32 37.06 -49.93
N GLY A 23 37.49 35.73 -49.95
CA GLY A 23 36.65 34.81 -50.69
C GLY A 23 35.45 34.46 -49.85
N ALA A 24 34.39 35.28 -49.87
CA ALA A 24 33.13 34.97 -49.24
C ALA A 24 32.50 33.71 -49.86
N VAL A 25 32.73 32.55 -49.25
CA VAL A 25 31.96 31.32 -49.51
C VAL A 25 30.55 31.54 -48.93
N ARG A 26 29.58 31.75 -49.80
CA ARG A 26 28.18 31.79 -49.44
C ARG A 26 27.84 30.45 -48.72
N PRO A 27 27.24 30.44 -47.54
CA PRO A 27 26.76 29.21 -46.91
C PRO A 27 25.71 28.59 -47.83
N PRO A 28 25.67 27.25 -47.96
CA PRO A 28 24.63 26.55 -48.74
C PRO A 28 23.25 26.89 -48.18
N PRO A 29 22.22 26.98 -49.03
CA PRO A 29 20.86 27.20 -48.56
C PRO A 29 20.48 26.10 -47.57
N PRO A 30 19.72 26.41 -46.49
CA PRO A 30 19.24 25.38 -45.56
C PRO A 30 18.43 24.35 -46.38
N PRO A 31 18.54 23.05 -46.03
CA PRO A 31 17.74 22.04 -46.65
C PRO A 31 16.25 22.39 -46.50
N PRO A 32 15.40 22.07 -47.50
CA PRO A 32 13.99 22.35 -47.42
C PRO A 32 13.46 21.75 -46.13
N ALA A 33 12.73 22.56 -45.33
CA ALA A 33 12.08 22.10 -44.12
C ALA A 33 11.32 20.82 -44.46
N ALA A 34 11.77 19.71 -43.87
CA ALA A 34 11.06 18.45 -43.99
C ALA A 34 9.64 18.75 -43.47
N SER A 35 8.70 18.76 -44.39
CA SER A 35 7.29 18.77 -44.05
C SER A 35 7.09 17.56 -43.14
N HIS A 36 6.96 17.81 -41.82
CA HIS A 36 6.46 16.82 -40.89
C HIS A 36 5.06 16.46 -41.38
N ARG A 37 5.00 15.45 -42.29
CA ARG A 37 3.80 14.65 -42.41
C ARG A 37 3.53 14.21 -40.98
N ARG A 38 2.47 14.76 -40.36
CA ARG A 38 1.80 14.13 -39.24
C ARG A 38 1.38 12.75 -39.73
N GLY A 39 2.33 11.78 -39.66
CA GLY A 39 1.97 10.39 -39.69
C GLY A 39 1.00 10.20 -38.53
N LYS A 40 -0.18 9.65 -38.80
CA LYS A 40 -0.95 8.97 -37.76
C LYS A 40 0.07 8.10 -37.07
N THR A 41 0.38 8.41 -35.80
CA THR A 41 1.05 7.45 -34.92
C THR A 41 0.11 6.28 -34.87
N LEU A 42 0.43 5.21 -35.58
CA LEU A 42 -0.23 3.91 -35.44
C LEU A 42 0.04 3.55 -33.98
N SER A 43 -0.97 3.67 -33.12
CA SER A 43 -0.85 3.19 -31.76
C SER A 43 -0.63 1.69 -31.82
N THR A 44 0.49 1.23 -31.30
CA THR A 44 0.81 -0.20 -31.16
C THR A 44 -0.32 -0.87 -30.37
N THR A 45 -0.82 -1.99 -30.89
CA THR A 45 -1.84 -2.79 -30.20
C THR A 45 -1.20 -4.04 -29.59
N PHE A 46 -1.91 -4.71 -28.68
CA PHE A 46 -1.43 -5.99 -28.13
C PHE A 46 -1.28 -7.07 -29.21
N ARG A 47 -2.10 -7.04 -30.26
CA ARG A 47 -1.99 -7.96 -31.40
C ARG A 47 -0.69 -7.75 -32.19
N ASP A 48 -0.27 -6.49 -32.34
CA ASP A 48 0.99 -6.14 -33.02
C ASP A 48 2.21 -6.62 -32.23
N LEU A 49 2.07 -6.81 -30.92
CA LEU A 49 3.11 -7.32 -30.02
C LEU A 49 3.17 -8.86 -29.96
N GLY A 50 2.31 -9.57 -30.70
CA GLY A 50 2.33 -11.03 -30.81
C GLY A 50 1.52 -11.76 -29.74
N ILE A 51 0.57 -11.09 -29.09
CA ILE A 51 -0.38 -11.70 -28.15
C ILE A 51 -1.43 -12.50 -28.93
N PHE A 52 -1.84 -13.65 -28.44
CA PHE A 52 -2.87 -14.47 -29.07
C PHE A 52 -4.16 -13.69 -29.31
N PRO A 53 -4.86 -13.94 -30.43
CA PRO A 53 -6.09 -13.23 -30.77
C PRO A 53 -7.15 -13.29 -29.66
N GLU A 54 -7.28 -14.42 -28.99
CA GLU A 54 -8.25 -14.66 -27.92
C GLU A 54 -7.93 -13.84 -26.68
N THR A 55 -6.64 -13.72 -26.34
CA THR A 55 -6.20 -12.91 -25.19
C THR A 55 -6.38 -11.41 -25.51
N ALA A 56 -6.07 -10.99 -26.74
CA ALA A 56 -6.29 -9.62 -27.17
C ALA A 56 -7.78 -9.25 -27.19
N GLU A 57 -8.64 -10.16 -27.67
CA GLU A 57 -10.11 -10.00 -27.65
C GLU A 57 -10.64 -9.80 -26.22
N ALA A 58 -10.14 -10.59 -25.27
CA ALA A 58 -10.53 -10.46 -23.88
C ALA A 58 -10.19 -9.07 -23.30
N LEU A 59 -9.03 -8.50 -23.67
CA LEU A 59 -8.62 -7.16 -23.27
C LEU A 59 -9.44 -6.06 -23.96
N GLU A 60 -9.66 -6.21 -25.26
CA GLU A 60 -10.49 -5.28 -26.06
C GLU A 60 -11.92 -5.18 -25.51
N ALA A 61 -12.49 -6.31 -25.06
CA ALA A 61 -13.84 -6.37 -24.47
C ALA A 61 -14.00 -5.53 -23.20
N VAL A 62 -12.90 -5.26 -22.49
CA VAL A 62 -12.88 -4.39 -21.30
C VAL A 62 -12.26 -3.01 -21.57
N GLY A 63 -12.03 -2.67 -22.84
CA GLY A 63 -11.53 -1.37 -23.28
C GLY A 63 -10.01 -1.20 -23.17
N ILE A 64 -9.25 -2.26 -22.93
CA ILE A 64 -7.78 -2.24 -22.88
C ILE A 64 -7.24 -2.55 -24.26
N VAL A 65 -6.97 -1.52 -25.06
CA VAL A 65 -6.59 -1.66 -26.47
C VAL A 65 -5.10 -1.39 -26.70
N SER A 66 -4.54 -0.39 -26.05
CA SER A 66 -3.16 0.06 -26.24
C SER A 66 -2.28 -0.30 -25.05
N PRO A 67 -1.07 -0.83 -25.26
CA PRO A 67 -0.15 -1.14 -24.20
C PRO A 67 0.46 0.12 -23.55
N PHE A 68 0.82 0.02 -22.29
CA PHE A 68 1.66 1.00 -21.60
C PHE A 68 3.14 0.83 -21.99
N PRO A 69 3.99 1.86 -21.83
CA PRO A 69 5.41 1.80 -22.21
C PRO A 69 6.17 0.62 -21.62
N ILE A 70 5.93 0.24 -20.36
CA ILE A 70 6.55 -0.94 -19.75
C ILE A 70 6.12 -2.23 -20.44
N GLN A 71 4.87 -2.31 -20.90
CA GLN A 71 4.33 -3.47 -21.61
C GLN A 71 4.94 -3.58 -23.00
N GLU A 72 5.01 -2.48 -23.75
CA GLU A 72 5.65 -2.44 -25.09
C GLU A 72 7.09 -2.91 -25.04
N LEU A 73 7.85 -2.53 -24.01
CA LEU A 73 9.24 -2.93 -23.83
C LEU A 73 9.39 -4.38 -23.36
N THR A 74 8.48 -4.84 -22.49
CA THR A 74 8.61 -6.15 -21.83
C THR A 74 8.08 -7.29 -22.69
N LEU A 75 6.93 -7.09 -23.35
CA LEU A 75 6.23 -8.17 -24.08
C LEU A 75 7.10 -8.87 -25.12
N PRO A 76 7.83 -8.19 -26.03
CA PRO A 76 8.64 -8.86 -27.04
C PRO A 76 9.73 -9.77 -26.42
N VAL A 77 10.35 -9.32 -25.33
CA VAL A 77 11.41 -10.08 -24.64
C VAL A 77 10.83 -11.25 -23.84
N ALA A 78 9.74 -11.02 -23.12
CA ALA A 78 9.11 -12.05 -22.30
C ALA A 78 8.43 -13.14 -23.14
N LEU A 79 7.78 -12.79 -24.25
CA LEU A 79 7.17 -13.75 -25.18
C LEU A 79 8.21 -14.65 -25.84
N SER A 80 9.44 -14.17 -26.07
CA SER A 80 10.53 -15.01 -26.58
C SER A 80 11.02 -16.07 -25.59
N GLY A 81 10.59 -15.98 -24.32
CA GLY A 81 10.92 -16.94 -23.27
C GLY A 81 12.15 -16.61 -22.44
N ASN A 82 12.72 -15.45 -22.63
CA ASN A 82 13.86 -14.97 -21.85
C ASN A 82 13.41 -14.53 -20.44
N ASP A 83 14.33 -14.62 -19.50
CA ASP A 83 14.12 -14.05 -18.16
C ASP A 83 14.12 -12.52 -18.23
N VAL A 84 13.24 -11.88 -17.46
CA VAL A 84 13.06 -10.42 -17.50
C VAL A 84 13.10 -9.84 -16.10
N ILE A 85 13.84 -8.74 -15.93
CA ILE A 85 13.73 -7.84 -14.78
C ILE A 85 13.02 -6.58 -15.27
N GLY A 86 11.77 -6.38 -14.85
CA GLY A 86 10.98 -5.19 -15.14
C GLY A 86 11.02 -4.20 -13.98
N GLN A 87 11.71 -3.07 -14.18
CA GLN A 87 11.75 -2.00 -13.18
C GLN A 87 10.81 -0.87 -13.57
N ALA A 88 9.71 -0.72 -12.82
CA ALA A 88 8.75 0.36 -13.01
C ALA A 88 7.94 0.61 -11.74
N LYS A 89 7.47 1.84 -11.54
CA LYS A 89 6.63 2.24 -10.40
C LYS A 89 5.30 1.49 -10.38
N THR A 90 4.60 1.47 -9.25
CA THR A 90 3.22 0.95 -9.15
C THR A 90 2.28 1.81 -10.01
N GLY A 91 1.25 1.19 -10.61
CA GLY A 91 0.30 1.90 -11.48
C GLY A 91 0.77 2.13 -12.92
N THR A 92 1.92 1.57 -13.35
CA THR A 92 2.43 1.67 -14.72
C THR A 92 1.97 0.51 -15.64
N GLY A 93 1.07 -0.36 -15.16
CA GLY A 93 0.57 -1.49 -15.94
C GLY A 93 1.48 -2.71 -15.94
N LYS A 94 2.37 -2.89 -14.94
CA LYS A 94 3.27 -4.06 -14.82
C LYS A 94 2.53 -5.39 -14.91
N THR A 95 1.33 -5.49 -14.34
CA THR A 95 0.55 -6.74 -14.28
C THR A 95 0.35 -7.37 -15.67
N LEU A 96 -0.07 -6.60 -16.66
CA LEU A 96 -0.19 -7.12 -18.03
C LEU A 96 1.18 -7.33 -18.70
N GLY A 97 2.21 -6.58 -18.30
CA GLY A 97 3.57 -6.77 -18.80
C GLY A 97 4.14 -8.17 -18.52
N PHE A 98 3.83 -8.76 -17.36
CA PHE A 98 4.19 -10.14 -17.04
C PHE A 98 3.04 -11.13 -17.23
N GLY A 99 1.81 -10.68 -17.03
CA GLY A 99 0.63 -11.55 -17.06
C GLY A 99 0.34 -12.09 -18.45
N LEU A 100 0.46 -11.27 -19.48
CA LEU A 100 0.24 -11.71 -20.86
C LEU A 100 1.26 -12.77 -21.28
N PRO A 101 2.59 -12.57 -21.18
CA PRO A 101 3.55 -13.63 -21.49
C PRO A 101 3.36 -14.91 -20.68
N LEU A 102 2.96 -14.77 -19.40
CA LEU A 102 2.64 -15.92 -18.57
C LEU A 102 1.44 -16.69 -19.11
N LEU A 103 0.34 -16.00 -19.49
CA LEU A 103 -0.86 -16.63 -20.05
C LEU A 103 -0.57 -17.31 -21.39
N GLU A 104 0.24 -16.70 -22.27
CA GLU A 104 0.61 -17.26 -23.56
C GLU A 104 1.44 -18.57 -23.45
N ARG A 105 2.08 -18.81 -22.31
CA ARG A 105 2.88 -20.02 -22.03
C ARG A 105 2.12 -21.13 -21.32
N VAL A 106 0.90 -20.85 -20.88
CA VAL A 106 0.01 -21.85 -20.28
C VAL A 106 -0.75 -22.57 -21.39
N THR A 107 -0.77 -23.90 -21.33
CA THR A 107 -1.52 -24.76 -22.25
C THR A 107 -2.87 -25.10 -21.66
N VAL A 108 -3.93 -24.76 -22.38
CA VAL A 108 -5.32 -25.02 -21.99
C VAL A 108 -6.08 -25.77 -23.09
N PRO A 109 -7.25 -26.36 -22.83
CA PRO A 109 -8.01 -27.10 -23.86
C PRO A 109 -8.28 -26.28 -25.13
N ALA A 110 -8.52 -24.97 -25.02
CA ALA A 110 -8.70 -24.09 -26.17
C ALA A 110 -7.47 -24.05 -27.11
N ASP A 111 -6.26 -24.27 -26.59
CA ASP A 111 -5.05 -24.33 -27.42
C ASP A 111 -4.95 -25.63 -28.22
N VAL A 112 -5.49 -26.72 -27.66
CA VAL A 112 -5.60 -28.00 -28.39
C VAL A 112 -6.64 -27.88 -29.50
N GLU A 113 -7.78 -27.27 -29.22
CA GLU A 113 -8.82 -26.99 -30.24
C GLU A 113 -8.32 -26.08 -31.36
N ALA A 114 -7.47 -25.09 -31.02
CA ALA A 114 -6.82 -24.19 -31.98
C ALA A 114 -5.61 -24.83 -32.70
N GLY A 115 -5.23 -26.07 -32.37
CA GLY A 115 -4.08 -26.75 -32.99
C GLY A 115 -2.71 -26.24 -32.54
N ARG A 116 -2.64 -25.46 -31.46
CA ARG A 116 -1.40 -24.91 -30.89
C ARG A 116 -0.72 -25.87 -29.91
N ALA A 117 -1.44 -26.85 -29.39
CA ALA A 117 -0.96 -27.84 -28.43
C ALA A 117 -1.55 -29.21 -28.68
N THR A 118 -0.93 -30.26 -28.10
CA THR A 118 -1.47 -31.62 -28.12
C THR A 118 -2.15 -31.96 -26.81
N PRO A 119 -3.11 -32.91 -26.79
CA PRO A 119 -3.81 -33.29 -25.54
C PRO A 119 -2.87 -33.77 -24.43
N GLU A 120 -1.70 -34.34 -24.76
CA GLU A 120 -0.71 -34.85 -23.81
C GLU A 120 0.00 -33.73 -23.05
N GLN A 121 -0.10 -32.49 -23.53
CA GLN A 121 0.49 -31.31 -22.87
C GLN A 121 -0.42 -30.70 -21.80
N LEU A 122 -1.68 -31.15 -21.74
CA LEU A 122 -2.61 -30.71 -20.72
C LEU A 122 -2.23 -31.29 -19.35
N THR A 123 -2.37 -30.49 -18.32
CA THR A 123 -2.13 -30.89 -16.93
C THR A 123 -3.12 -30.24 -15.99
N GLU A 124 -3.44 -30.93 -14.89
CA GLU A 124 -4.25 -30.35 -13.81
C GLU A 124 -3.39 -29.58 -12.77
N ALA A 125 -2.07 -29.79 -12.79
CA ALA A 125 -1.15 -29.06 -11.94
C ALA A 125 -0.84 -27.66 -12.53
N PRO A 126 -0.61 -26.66 -11.67
CA PRO A 126 -0.31 -25.29 -12.13
C PRO A 126 0.95 -25.26 -13.02
N GLN A 127 0.82 -24.61 -14.16
CA GLN A 127 1.89 -24.37 -15.13
C GLN A 127 2.60 -23.04 -14.94
N ALA A 128 1.95 -22.12 -14.21
CA ALA A 128 2.51 -20.81 -13.90
C ALA A 128 2.24 -20.41 -12.44
N LEU A 129 3.21 -19.69 -11.87
CA LEU A 129 3.15 -19.19 -10.50
C LEU A 129 3.48 -17.69 -10.46
N VAL A 130 2.64 -16.91 -9.80
CA VAL A 130 2.91 -15.51 -9.47
C VAL A 130 3.01 -15.39 -7.95
N VAL A 131 4.13 -14.89 -7.45
CA VAL A 131 4.36 -14.64 -6.02
C VAL A 131 4.27 -13.13 -5.78
N VAL A 132 3.42 -12.76 -4.84
CA VAL A 132 3.14 -11.36 -4.49
C VAL A 132 3.21 -11.14 -2.98
N PRO A 133 3.58 -9.92 -2.49
CA PRO A 133 3.77 -9.67 -1.07
C PRO A 133 2.47 -9.64 -0.26
N THR A 134 1.36 -9.20 -0.86
CA THR A 134 0.13 -8.89 -0.13
C THR A 134 -1.08 -9.65 -0.70
N ARG A 135 -2.11 -9.81 0.16
CA ARG A 135 -3.36 -10.49 -0.21
C ARG A 135 -4.16 -9.67 -1.21
N GLU A 136 -4.12 -8.37 -1.04
CA GLU A 136 -4.82 -7.39 -1.88
C GLU A 136 -4.27 -7.42 -3.31
N LEU A 137 -2.93 -7.41 -3.45
CA LEU A 137 -2.27 -7.55 -4.75
C LEU A 137 -2.53 -8.93 -5.36
N CYS A 138 -2.56 -9.99 -4.53
CA CYS A 138 -2.91 -11.34 -4.99
C CYS A 138 -4.29 -11.38 -5.65
N GLN A 139 -5.30 -10.78 -5.05
CA GLN A 139 -6.65 -10.70 -5.62
C GLN A 139 -6.67 -9.85 -6.90
N GLN A 140 -5.97 -8.73 -6.90
CA GLN A 140 -5.91 -7.83 -8.06
C GLN A 140 -5.27 -8.54 -9.26
N VAL A 141 -4.07 -9.08 -9.09
CA VAL A 141 -3.38 -9.83 -10.16
C VAL A 141 -4.22 -11.02 -10.64
N THR A 142 -4.90 -11.73 -9.71
CA THR A 142 -5.80 -12.83 -10.09
C THR A 142 -6.94 -12.34 -10.98
N ASN A 143 -7.57 -11.20 -10.65
CA ASN A 143 -8.67 -10.63 -11.45
C ASN A 143 -8.20 -10.17 -12.82
N ASP A 144 -7.02 -9.55 -12.90
CA ASP A 144 -6.42 -9.10 -14.16
C ASP A 144 -6.13 -10.31 -15.08
N LEU A 145 -5.55 -11.39 -14.52
CA LEU A 145 -5.28 -12.63 -15.26
C LEU A 145 -6.56 -13.37 -15.68
N LEU A 146 -7.58 -13.41 -14.82
CA LEU A 146 -8.90 -13.97 -15.17
C LEU A 146 -9.56 -13.18 -16.31
N THR A 147 -9.42 -11.86 -16.30
CA THR A 147 -9.95 -10.98 -17.35
C THR A 147 -9.24 -11.24 -18.67
N ALA A 148 -7.91 -11.24 -18.68
CA ALA A 148 -7.11 -11.46 -19.89
C ALA A 148 -7.22 -12.92 -20.41
N GLY A 149 -7.31 -13.91 -19.51
CA GLY A 149 -7.43 -15.33 -19.84
C GLY A 149 -8.86 -15.82 -20.13
N LYS A 150 -9.86 -14.94 -20.09
CA LYS A 150 -11.28 -15.29 -20.12
C LYS A 150 -11.69 -16.07 -21.38
N VAL A 151 -11.32 -15.61 -22.56
CA VAL A 151 -11.71 -16.23 -23.85
C VAL A 151 -11.09 -17.62 -23.99
N ARG A 152 -9.83 -17.79 -23.51
CA ARG A 152 -9.14 -19.09 -23.47
C ARG A 152 -9.58 -19.99 -22.33
N ASN A 153 -10.45 -19.50 -21.43
CA ASN A 153 -10.92 -20.21 -20.24
C ASN A 153 -9.78 -20.68 -19.30
N VAL A 154 -8.77 -19.82 -19.08
CA VAL A 154 -7.64 -20.12 -18.20
C VAL A 154 -8.09 -20.10 -16.73
N ARG A 155 -7.79 -21.19 -16.01
CA ARG A 155 -8.16 -21.36 -14.59
C ARG A 155 -7.11 -20.73 -13.71
N VAL A 156 -7.42 -19.57 -13.11
CA VAL A 156 -6.53 -18.84 -12.19
C VAL A 156 -7.03 -18.95 -10.76
N LEU A 157 -6.14 -19.29 -9.82
CA LEU A 157 -6.48 -19.44 -8.39
C LEU A 157 -5.64 -18.51 -7.53
N ALA A 158 -6.31 -17.72 -6.67
CA ALA A 158 -5.68 -16.93 -5.63
C ALA A 158 -5.41 -17.77 -4.36
N ILE A 159 -4.17 -17.80 -3.88
CA ILE A 159 -3.72 -18.55 -2.70
C ILE A 159 -3.10 -17.58 -1.68
N TYR A 160 -3.82 -17.25 -0.58
CA TYR A 160 -3.32 -16.37 0.46
C TYR A 160 -3.92 -16.72 1.83
N GLY A 161 -3.26 -16.23 2.90
CA GLY A 161 -3.69 -16.46 4.27
C GLY A 161 -4.89 -15.63 4.69
N GLY A 162 -5.56 -16.00 5.82
CA GLY A 162 -6.74 -15.31 6.33
C GLY A 162 -8.06 -15.75 5.69
N ARG A 163 -8.03 -16.73 4.78
CA ARG A 163 -9.20 -17.45 4.26
C ARG A 163 -9.15 -18.92 4.67
N ALA A 164 -10.31 -19.58 4.65
CA ALA A 164 -10.39 -21.01 4.85
C ALA A 164 -9.49 -21.78 3.87
N TYR A 165 -8.99 -22.93 4.30
CA TYR A 165 -8.15 -23.80 3.48
C TYR A 165 -8.94 -24.57 2.44
N GLU A 166 -10.11 -25.01 2.83
CA GLU A 166 -10.94 -25.96 2.09
C GLU A 166 -11.23 -25.49 0.67
N PRO A 167 -11.72 -24.26 0.41
CA PRO A 167 -12.00 -23.80 -0.95
C PRO A 167 -10.76 -23.75 -1.83
N GLN A 168 -9.58 -23.37 -1.27
CA GLN A 168 -8.32 -23.33 -2.02
C GLN A 168 -7.86 -24.74 -2.38
N VAL A 169 -7.97 -25.69 -1.44
CA VAL A 169 -7.61 -27.09 -1.67
C VAL A 169 -8.55 -27.78 -2.66
N GLU A 170 -9.86 -27.49 -2.59
CA GLU A 170 -10.84 -28.02 -3.53
C GLU A 170 -10.59 -27.52 -4.96
N ALA A 171 -10.27 -26.23 -5.11
CA ALA A 171 -9.91 -25.66 -6.40
C ALA A 171 -8.64 -26.32 -6.97
N LEU A 172 -7.61 -26.55 -6.15
CA LEU A 172 -6.39 -27.24 -6.57
C LEU A 172 -6.67 -28.70 -7.00
N LYS A 173 -7.59 -29.40 -6.33
CA LYS A 173 -8.00 -30.77 -6.72
C LYS A 173 -8.77 -30.80 -8.04
N LYS A 174 -9.52 -29.74 -8.38
CA LYS A 174 -10.24 -29.62 -9.65
C LYS A 174 -9.31 -29.27 -10.83
N GLY A 175 -8.07 -28.96 -10.53
CA GLY A 175 -7.07 -28.52 -11.50
C GLY A 175 -7.12 -27.01 -11.73
N VAL A 176 -5.93 -26.41 -11.78
CA VAL A 176 -5.71 -24.97 -12.04
C VAL A 176 -4.51 -24.81 -12.95
N ASP A 177 -4.53 -23.78 -13.80
CA ASP A 177 -3.48 -23.53 -14.77
C ASP A 177 -2.47 -22.52 -14.21
N VAL A 178 -2.96 -21.52 -13.48
CA VAL A 178 -2.15 -20.44 -12.89
C VAL A 178 -2.47 -20.30 -11.41
N VAL A 179 -1.44 -20.18 -10.60
CA VAL A 179 -1.56 -19.85 -9.17
C VAL A 179 -0.95 -18.46 -8.94
N VAL A 180 -1.71 -17.59 -8.27
CA VAL A 180 -1.22 -16.32 -7.73
C VAL A 180 -1.24 -16.44 -6.21
N GLY A 181 -0.13 -16.15 -5.51
CA GLY A 181 -0.17 -16.35 -4.07
C GLY A 181 0.85 -15.57 -3.25
N THR A 182 0.56 -15.49 -1.93
CA THR A 182 1.50 -14.94 -0.95
C THR A 182 2.41 -16.04 -0.41
N PRO A 183 3.71 -15.73 -0.13
CA PRO A 183 4.72 -16.75 0.19
C PRO A 183 4.31 -17.73 1.28
N GLY A 184 3.82 -17.25 2.42
CA GLY A 184 3.50 -18.11 3.57
C GLY A 184 2.44 -19.17 3.29
N ARG A 185 1.33 -18.83 2.58
CA ARG A 185 0.26 -19.79 2.27
C ARG A 185 0.67 -20.73 1.13
N LEU A 186 1.48 -20.27 0.18
CA LEU A 186 2.04 -21.13 -0.87
C LEU A 186 2.91 -22.22 -0.27
N LEU A 187 3.84 -21.86 0.63
CA LEU A 187 4.71 -22.82 1.33
C LEU A 187 3.91 -23.79 2.21
N ASP A 188 2.92 -23.30 2.90
CA ASP A 188 2.08 -24.11 3.76
C ASP A 188 1.34 -25.19 2.94
N LEU A 189 0.69 -24.84 1.84
CA LEU A 189 0.02 -25.81 0.96
C LEU A 189 0.99 -26.75 0.23
N ALA A 190 2.16 -26.25 -0.17
CA ALA A 190 3.20 -27.09 -0.77
C ALA A 190 3.79 -28.08 0.25
N GLY A 191 4.06 -27.63 1.48
CA GLY A 191 4.51 -28.47 2.58
C GLY A 191 3.51 -29.57 2.96
N GLN A 192 2.20 -29.27 2.89
CA GLN A 192 1.13 -30.23 3.07
C GLN A 192 0.88 -31.14 1.83
N LYS A 193 1.69 -31.02 0.77
CA LYS A 193 1.56 -31.75 -0.51
C LYS A 193 0.20 -31.52 -1.20
N LYS A 194 -0.47 -30.42 -0.91
CA LYS A 194 -1.75 -30.02 -1.54
C LYS A 194 -1.54 -29.16 -2.78
N LEU A 195 -0.41 -28.48 -2.87
CA LEU A 195 0.03 -27.69 -4.01
C LEU A 195 1.26 -28.36 -4.65
N ASN A 196 1.09 -28.82 -5.90
CA ASN A 196 2.18 -29.40 -6.68
C ASN A 196 2.75 -28.33 -7.63
N LEU A 197 4.01 -27.96 -7.46
CA LEU A 197 4.70 -26.93 -8.26
C LEU A 197 5.63 -27.52 -9.33
N SER A 198 5.66 -28.85 -9.51
CA SER A 198 6.60 -29.54 -10.40
C SER A 198 6.37 -29.26 -11.90
N GLN A 199 5.20 -28.74 -12.27
CA GLN A 199 4.85 -28.42 -13.66
C GLN A 199 4.94 -26.92 -14.00
N VAL A 200 5.45 -26.10 -13.06
CA VAL A 200 5.57 -24.65 -13.25
C VAL A 200 6.67 -24.35 -14.28
N ARG A 201 6.28 -23.78 -15.42
CA ARG A 201 7.16 -23.38 -16.53
C ARG A 201 7.47 -21.88 -16.50
N THR A 202 6.61 -21.09 -15.85
CA THR A 202 6.76 -19.64 -15.73
C THR A 202 6.57 -19.20 -14.29
N LEU A 203 7.54 -18.45 -13.77
CA LEU A 203 7.49 -17.82 -12.46
C LEU A 203 7.52 -16.31 -12.60
N VAL A 204 6.67 -15.64 -11.84
CA VAL A 204 6.71 -14.18 -11.65
C VAL A 204 6.92 -13.86 -10.17
N LEU A 205 7.85 -12.96 -9.89
CA LEU A 205 8.01 -12.32 -8.59
C LEU A 205 7.62 -10.84 -8.77
N ASP A 206 6.46 -10.44 -8.27
CA ASP A 206 6.00 -9.05 -8.38
C ASP A 206 6.14 -8.32 -7.05
N GLU A 207 6.49 -7.03 -7.11
CA GLU A 207 6.86 -6.19 -5.97
C GLU A 207 7.92 -6.85 -5.08
N ALA A 208 9.04 -7.27 -5.71
CA ALA A 208 10.12 -7.97 -5.03
C ALA A 208 10.79 -7.15 -3.91
N ASP A 209 10.89 -5.84 -4.07
CA ASP A 209 11.36 -4.93 -3.03
C ASP A 209 10.40 -4.88 -1.83
N GLU A 210 9.10 -4.95 -2.05
CA GLU A 210 8.12 -5.01 -0.97
C GLU A 210 8.16 -6.37 -0.25
N MET A 211 8.41 -7.47 -0.98
CA MET A 211 8.65 -8.79 -0.35
C MET A 211 9.89 -8.76 0.56
N LEU A 212 10.94 -8.00 0.19
CA LEU A 212 12.11 -7.77 1.03
C LEU A 212 11.73 -7.00 2.30
N ASP A 213 11.04 -5.87 2.16
CA ASP A 213 10.64 -5.02 3.28
C ASP A 213 9.73 -5.75 4.29
N LEU A 214 8.95 -6.71 3.82
CA LEU A 214 8.10 -7.56 4.66
C LEU A 214 8.81 -8.80 5.21
N GLY A 215 10.09 -9.01 4.87
CA GLY A 215 10.88 -10.13 5.34
C GLY A 215 10.55 -11.48 4.69
N PHE A 216 9.92 -11.48 3.52
CA PHE A 216 9.49 -12.71 2.83
C PHE A 216 10.56 -13.33 1.93
N LEU A 217 11.72 -12.69 1.71
CA LEU A 217 12.76 -13.26 0.82
C LEU A 217 13.18 -14.70 1.19
N PRO A 218 13.37 -15.08 2.47
CA PRO A 218 13.69 -16.47 2.83
C PRO A 218 12.59 -17.46 2.42
N ASP A 219 11.32 -17.04 2.46
CA ASP A 219 10.20 -17.88 2.06
C ASP A 219 10.08 -17.96 0.53
N VAL A 220 10.37 -16.88 -0.18
CA VAL A 220 10.50 -16.87 -1.64
C VAL A 220 11.60 -17.81 -2.09
N GLU A 221 12.78 -17.81 -1.44
CA GLU A 221 13.87 -18.74 -1.75
C GLU A 221 13.46 -20.22 -1.57
N LYS A 222 12.71 -20.55 -0.50
CA LYS A 222 12.16 -21.90 -0.32
C LYS A 222 11.19 -22.28 -1.45
N ILE A 223 10.32 -21.35 -1.89
CA ILE A 223 9.43 -21.60 -3.04
C ILE A 223 10.25 -21.88 -4.30
N LEU A 224 11.27 -21.05 -4.58
CA LEU A 224 12.15 -21.22 -5.73
C LEU A 224 12.83 -22.59 -5.79
N GLN A 225 13.16 -23.18 -4.64
CA GLN A 225 13.74 -24.53 -4.52
C GLN A 225 12.75 -25.65 -4.84
N LEU A 226 11.43 -25.39 -4.75
CA LEU A 226 10.37 -26.37 -5.10
C LEU A 226 10.03 -26.38 -6.60
N LEU A 227 10.54 -25.42 -7.36
CA LEU A 227 10.23 -25.24 -8.78
C LEU A 227 11.21 -25.99 -9.69
N PRO A 228 10.80 -26.38 -10.91
CA PRO A 228 11.72 -26.94 -11.90
C PRO A 228 12.87 -25.97 -12.22
N ALA A 229 14.05 -26.53 -12.46
CA ALA A 229 15.22 -25.75 -12.84
C ALA A 229 15.02 -25.06 -14.20
N LYS A 230 14.41 -25.75 -15.16
CA LYS A 230 14.09 -25.19 -16.48
C LYS A 230 12.74 -24.49 -16.43
N ARG A 231 12.77 -23.17 -16.28
CA ARG A 231 11.60 -22.29 -16.30
C ARG A 231 12.00 -20.91 -16.80
N GLN A 232 11.02 -20.12 -17.19
CA GLN A 232 11.18 -18.67 -17.33
C GLN A 232 10.92 -17.99 -15.99
N THR A 233 11.76 -17.03 -15.61
CA THR A 233 11.57 -16.22 -14.40
C THR A 233 11.47 -14.75 -14.76
N MET A 234 10.41 -14.10 -14.32
CA MET A 234 10.20 -12.66 -14.49
C MET A 234 10.14 -12.01 -13.11
N LEU A 235 10.95 -10.98 -12.88
CA LEU A 235 11.01 -10.24 -11.63
C LEU A 235 10.59 -8.80 -11.87
N PHE A 236 9.56 -8.34 -11.17
CA PHE A 236 9.07 -6.97 -11.25
C PHE A 236 9.24 -6.26 -9.90
N SER A 237 9.75 -5.03 -9.94
CA SER A 237 10.01 -4.25 -8.73
C SER A 237 10.04 -2.75 -9.06
N ALA A 238 9.68 -1.92 -8.09
CA ALA A 238 9.84 -0.48 -8.22
C ALA A 238 11.30 -0.07 -7.99
N THR A 239 11.97 -0.72 -7.04
CA THR A 239 13.37 -0.47 -6.67
C THR A 239 14.20 -1.75 -6.75
N MET A 240 15.52 -1.61 -6.90
CA MET A 240 16.44 -2.76 -7.02
C MET A 240 17.50 -2.73 -5.89
N PRO A 241 17.12 -2.97 -4.64
CA PRO A 241 18.07 -3.08 -3.54
C PRO A 241 18.99 -4.30 -3.70
N GLY A 242 20.18 -4.27 -3.09
CA GLY A 242 21.21 -5.30 -3.24
C GLY A 242 20.73 -6.73 -3.01
N GLN A 243 19.78 -6.94 -2.10
CA GLN A 243 19.22 -8.27 -1.82
C GLN A 243 18.33 -8.77 -2.96
N VAL A 244 17.54 -7.91 -3.61
CA VAL A 244 16.73 -8.26 -4.79
C VAL A 244 17.65 -8.55 -5.98
N ILE A 245 18.73 -7.77 -6.16
CA ILE A 245 19.74 -8.04 -7.19
C ILE A 245 20.42 -9.41 -6.95
N SER A 246 20.72 -9.72 -5.69
CA SER A 246 21.33 -11.01 -5.32
C SER A 246 20.39 -12.18 -5.60
N LEU A 247 19.08 -12.03 -5.33
CA LEU A 247 18.06 -13.02 -5.67
C LEU A 247 18.01 -13.24 -7.20
N ALA A 248 17.95 -12.16 -7.98
CA ALA A 248 17.94 -12.23 -9.44
C ALA A 248 19.18 -12.95 -9.98
N ARG A 249 20.38 -12.60 -9.50
CA ARG A 249 21.64 -13.26 -9.91
C ARG A 249 21.70 -14.75 -9.61
N ARG A 250 21.06 -15.19 -8.53
CA ARG A 250 21.07 -16.61 -8.11
C ARG A 250 20.08 -17.46 -8.88
N TYR A 251 18.92 -16.91 -9.22
CA TYR A 251 17.77 -17.70 -9.69
C TYR A 251 17.30 -17.38 -11.12
N MET A 252 17.90 -16.39 -11.78
CA MET A 252 17.57 -16.01 -13.15
C MET A 252 18.75 -16.27 -14.10
N SER A 253 18.43 -16.61 -15.36
CA SER A 253 19.42 -16.93 -16.38
C SER A 253 19.50 -15.78 -17.40
N GLN A 254 20.60 -15.02 -17.37
CA GLN A 254 20.87 -13.89 -18.27
C GLN A 254 19.65 -12.97 -18.48
N PRO A 255 19.04 -12.44 -17.40
CA PRO A 255 17.82 -11.67 -17.51
C PRO A 255 18.03 -10.38 -18.27
N THR A 256 17.09 -10.03 -19.12
CA THR A 256 17.03 -8.70 -19.74
C THR A 256 16.47 -7.71 -18.72
N HIS A 257 17.23 -6.67 -18.39
CA HIS A 257 16.80 -5.62 -17.47
C HIS A 257 16.12 -4.50 -18.25
N ILE A 258 14.83 -4.37 -18.07
CA ILE A 258 13.98 -3.36 -18.70
C ILE A 258 13.61 -2.33 -17.63
N ARG A 259 13.96 -1.08 -17.88
CA ARG A 259 13.57 0.05 -17.05
C ARG A 259 12.63 0.95 -17.84
N ALA A 260 11.38 1.01 -17.45
CA ALA A 260 10.48 2.03 -17.96
C ALA A 260 10.64 3.29 -17.10
N THR A 261 11.46 4.21 -17.59
CA THR A 261 11.53 5.58 -17.08
C THR A 261 10.43 6.36 -17.78
N ALA A 262 9.46 6.88 -17.03
CA ALA A 262 8.58 7.91 -17.58
C ALA A 262 9.45 9.15 -17.90
N PRO A 263 9.10 9.93 -18.93
CA PRO A 263 9.82 11.17 -19.26
C PRO A 263 9.97 12.11 -18.05
N ASP A 264 9.08 11.99 -17.06
CA ASP A 264 9.04 12.79 -15.82
C ASP A 264 9.88 12.21 -14.67
N ASP A 265 10.62 11.11 -14.88
CA ASP A 265 11.38 10.42 -13.82
C ASP A 265 12.75 11.06 -13.51
N GLN A 266 13.12 12.18 -14.15
CA GLN A 266 14.38 12.89 -13.90
C GLN A 266 14.35 13.80 -12.65
N GLY A 267 13.29 13.73 -11.83
CA GLY A 267 13.23 14.40 -10.53
C GLY A 267 12.66 13.46 -9.46
N ALA A 268 13.20 13.51 -8.26
CA ALA A 268 12.77 12.72 -7.10
C ALA A 268 11.31 12.95 -6.68
N THR A 269 10.64 13.92 -7.27
CA THR A 269 9.27 14.31 -7.01
C THR A 269 8.36 13.85 -8.13
N VAL A 270 7.26 13.23 -7.76
CA VAL A 270 6.22 12.83 -8.71
C VAL A 270 5.62 14.10 -9.30
N ALA A 271 5.93 14.42 -10.57
CA ALA A 271 5.66 15.70 -11.22
C ALA A 271 4.18 16.13 -11.19
N ASN A 272 3.26 15.18 -11.02
CA ASN A 272 1.81 15.43 -11.00
C ASN A 272 1.23 15.59 -9.59
N ILE A 273 2.06 15.59 -8.52
CA ILE A 273 1.59 15.68 -7.13
C ILE A 273 2.00 17.02 -6.54
N THR A 274 1.01 17.85 -6.21
CA THR A 274 1.23 19.05 -5.39
C THR A 274 1.46 18.62 -3.94
N GLN A 275 2.58 19.04 -3.36
CA GLN A 275 2.96 18.64 -2.01
C GLN A 275 2.88 19.83 -1.07
N HIS A 276 2.30 19.59 0.12
CA HIS A 276 2.22 20.56 1.20
C HIS A 276 2.73 19.90 2.48
N VAL A 277 3.50 20.63 3.26
CA VAL A 277 4.04 20.13 4.52
C VAL A 277 3.80 21.15 5.62
N TYR A 278 3.12 20.77 6.67
CA TYR A 278 2.75 21.64 7.78
C TYR A 278 3.25 21.08 9.10
N ARG A 279 3.76 21.96 9.95
CA ARG A 279 4.01 21.64 11.35
C ARG A 279 2.70 21.79 12.12
N ALA A 280 2.18 20.69 12.64
CA ALA A 280 0.84 20.65 13.20
C ALA A 280 0.83 20.01 14.61
N HIS A 281 0.08 20.62 15.53
CA HIS A 281 -0.10 20.10 16.87
C HIS A 281 -1.01 18.86 16.86
N SER A 282 -0.62 17.80 17.57
CA SER A 282 -1.32 16.50 17.55
C SER A 282 -2.81 16.60 17.92
N LEU A 283 -3.19 17.51 18.82
CA LEU A 283 -4.58 17.72 19.24
C LEU A 283 -5.44 18.41 18.15
N ASP A 284 -4.83 19.22 17.30
CA ASP A 284 -5.54 19.96 16.24
C ASP A 284 -5.58 19.21 14.90
N LYS A 285 -4.70 18.24 14.68
CA LYS A 285 -4.66 17.44 13.45
C LYS A 285 -6.01 16.86 13.02
N PRO A 286 -6.86 16.28 13.92
CA PRO A 286 -8.17 15.77 13.51
C PRO A 286 -9.09 16.85 12.96
N GLU A 287 -9.00 18.08 13.49
CA GLU A 287 -9.75 19.23 13.00
C GLU A 287 -9.21 19.72 11.64
N MET A 288 -7.88 19.82 11.50
CA MET A 288 -7.22 20.15 10.24
C MET A 288 -7.64 19.17 9.14
N VAL A 289 -7.52 17.84 9.39
CA VAL A 289 -7.90 16.81 8.43
C VAL A 289 -9.37 16.92 8.04
N ALA A 290 -10.27 17.15 8.99
CA ALA A 290 -11.69 17.30 8.71
C ALA A 290 -12.00 18.51 7.81
N ARG A 291 -11.21 19.59 7.89
CA ARG A 291 -11.31 20.75 7.00
C ARG A 291 -10.69 20.49 5.64
N MET A 292 -9.51 19.85 5.58
CA MET A 292 -8.86 19.43 4.32
C MET A 292 -9.77 18.52 3.48
N LEU A 293 -10.52 17.63 4.15
CA LEU A 293 -11.47 16.75 3.48
C LEU A 293 -12.69 17.45 2.89
N GLN A 294 -12.84 18.76 3.10
CA GLN A 294 -13.87 19.61 2.49
C GLN A 294 -13.28 20.57 1.45
N ALA A 295 -12.02 20.37 1.03
CA ALA A 295 -11.38 21.13 -0.03
C ALA A 295 -12.12 20.97 -1.37
N GLU A 296 -12.16 22.03 -2.17
CA GLU A 296 -12.76 22.00 -3.51
C GLU A 296 -12.00 21.04 -4.42
N GLY A 297 -12.75 20.23 -5.19
CA GLY A 297 -12.17 19.23 -6.09
C GLY A 297 -11.66 17.96 -5.39
N ARG A 298 -11.85 17.79 -4.09
CA ARG A 298 -11.50 16.56 -3.37
C ARG A 298 -12.42 15.40 -3.80
N GLY A 299 -11.82 14.34 -4.33
CA GLY A 299 -12.44 13.04 -4.62
C GLY A 299 -12.22 12.03 -3.50
N LEU A 300 -11.65 10.85 -3.81
CA LEU A 300 -11.24 9.89 -2.80
C LEU A 300 -9.99 10.38 -2.06
N ALA A 301 -9.94 10.13 -0.74
CA ALA A 301 -8.81 10.51 0.11
C ALA A 301 -8.25 9.33 0.89
N MET A 302 -6.93 9.23 0.99
CA MET A 302 -6.24 8.26 1.85
C MET A 302 -5.51 9.00 2.98
N VAL A 303 -5.71 8.55 4.22
CA VAL A 303 -5.08 9.10 5.42
C VAL A 303 -4.14 8.05 6.01
N PHE A 304 -2.85 8.36 6.08
CA PHE A 304 -1.82 7.44 6.58
C PHE A 304 -1.48 7.71 8.04
N CYS A 305 -1.53 6.65 8.86
CA CYS A 305 -1.15 6.65 10.26
C CYS A 305 -0.05 5.62 10.52
N ARG A 306 0.90 5.89 11.42
CA ARG A 306 1.96 4.93 11.79
C ARG A 306 1.43 3.73 12.55
N THR A 307 0.41 3.92 13.39
CA THR A 307 -0.10 2.84 14.22
C THR A 307 -1.54 2.46 13.89
N LYS A 308 -1.86 1.18 14.04
CA LYS A 308 -3.21 0.64 13.87
C LYS A 308 -4.23 1.30 14.80
N ARG A 309 -3.81 1.66 16.03
CA ARG A 309 -4.67 2.31 17.01
C ARG A 309 -5.04 3.73 16.56
N THR A 310 -4.05 4.49 16.09
CA THR A 310 -4.29 5.83 15.53
C THR A 310 -5.20 5.76 14.31
N ALA A 311 -4.98 4.77 13.41
CA ALA A 311 -5.80 4.62 12.22
C ALA A 311 -7.28 4.34 12.56
N ALA A 312 -7.55 3.45 13.52
CA ALA A 312 -8.91 3.17 13.99
C ALA A 312 -9.55 4.40 14.64
N ASP A 313 -8.82 5.10 15.50
CA ASP A 313 -9.33 6.27 16.23
C ASP A 313 -9.66 7.44 15.28
N ILE A 314 -8.79 7.73 14.31
CA ILE A 314 -9.03 8.79 13.32
C ILE A 314 -10.21 8.44 12.41
N ALA A 315 -10.33 7.19 11.96
CA ALA A 315 -11.49 6.76 11.17
C ALA A 315 -12.80 6.96 11.95
N ASP A 316 -12.83 6.59 13.22
CA ASP A 316 -13.98 6.79 14.11
C ASP A 316 -14.29 8.27 14.35
N GLN A 317 -13.27 9.11 14.53
CA GLN A 317 -13.44 10.55 14.69
C GLN A 317 -14.03 11.19 13.42
N LEU A 318 -13.53 10.81 12.24
CA LEU A 318 -14.04 11.30 10.97
C LEU A 318 -15.48 10.85 10.71
N ALA A 319 -15.82 9.58 11.05
CA ALA A 319 -17.19 9.08 10.97
C ALA A 319 -18.16 9.89 11.85
N ARG A 320 -17.78 10.20 13.10
CA ARG A 320 -18.58 11.07 14.00
C ARG A 320 -18.77 12.47 13.46
N ARG A 321 -17.80 13.00 12.71
CA ARG A 321 -17.85 14.30 12.03
C ARG A 321 -18.65 14.27 10.73
N GLY A 322 -19.15 13.08 10.33
CA GLY A 322 -20.06 12.90 9.20
C GLY A 322 -19.40 12.49 7.88
N PHE A 323 -18.10 12.21 7.87
CA PHE A 323 -17.42 11.68 6.71
C PHE A 323 -17.68 10.18 6.55
N ALA A 324 -17.80 9.70 5.32
CA ALA A 324 -17.88 8.28 5.03
C ALA A 324 -16.47 7.66 5.07
N SER A 325 -15.99 7.37 6.29
CA SER A 325 -14.64 6.86 6.54
C SER A 325 -14.62 5.35 6.79
N GLY A 326 -13.55 4.70 6.36
CA GLY A 326 -13.24 3.31 6.65
C GLY A 326 -11.79 3.17 7.14
N ALA A 327 -11.54 2.27 8.10
CA ALA A 327 -10.19 1.94 8.55
C ALA A 327 -9.67 0.69 7.87
N VAL A 328 -8.34 0.65 7.54
CA VAL A 328 -7.65 -0.56 7.11
C VAL A 328 -6.33 -0.70 7.87
N HIS A 329 -6.24 -1.69 8.77
CA HIS A 329 -5.07 -1.96 9.60
C HIS A 329 -4.96 -3.43 9.99
N GLY A 330 -3.82 -3.82 10.57
CA GLY A 330 -3.49 -5.22 10.84
C GLY A 330 -4.38 -5.98 11.83
N ASP A 331 -5.18 -5.27 12.66
CA ASP A 331 -6.09 -5.92 13.62
C ASP A 331 -7.47 -6.24 13.03
N LEU A 332 -7.75 -5.77 11.82
CA LEU A 332 -8.98 -6.12 11.12
C LEU A 332 -8.88 -7.53 10.54
N GLY A 333 -9.93 -8.31 10.68
CA GLY A 333 -10.09 -9.55 9.95
C GLY A 333 -10.10 -9.31 8.43
N GLN A 334 -9.76 -10.33 7.64
CA GLN A 334 -9.64 -10.18 6.19
C GLN A 334 -10.96 -9.74 5.55
N GLY A 335 -12.10 -10.29 6.01
CA GLY A 335 -13.41 -9.90 5.50
C GLY A 335 -13.72 -8.41 5.69
N ALA A 336 -13.41 -7.85 6.88
CA ALA A 336 -13.60 -6.43 7.15
C ALA A 336 -12.65 -5.53 6.32
N ARG A 337 -11.41 -5.99 6.06
CA ARG A 337 -10.47 -5.27 5.18
C ARG A 337 -10.99 -5.24 3.74
N GLU A 338 -11.40 -6.38 3.21
CA GLU A 338 -11.95 -6.48 1.86
C GLU A 338 -13.25 -5.67 1.71
N GLN A 339 -14.11 -5.66 2.74
CA GLN A 339 -15.30 -4.80 2.79
C GLN A 339 -14.92 -3.31 2.68
N ALA A 340 -13.97 -2.85 3.50
CA ALA A 340 -13.55 -1.44 3.49
C ALA A 340 -12.95 -1.04 2.13
N LEU A 341 -12.15 -1.91 1.53
CA LEU A 341 -11.54 -1.64 0.22
C LEU A 341 -12.57 -1.65 -0.92
N ARG A 342 -13.55 -2.57 -0.91
CA ARG A 342 -14.66 -2.55 -1.88
C ARG A 342 -15.51 -1.30 -1.72
N ALA A 343 -15.87 -0.93 -0.49
CA ALA A 343 -16.62 0.29 -0.21
C ALA A 343 -15.88 1.55 -0.72
N PHE A 344 -14.56 1.59 -0.57
CA PHE A 344 -13.73 2.70 -1.04
C PHE A 344 -13.64 2.74 -2.57
N ARG A 345 -13.37 1.61 -3.26
CA ARG A 345 -13.35 1.53 -4.72
C ARG A 345 -14.69 1.91 -5.36
N ASN A 346 -15.79 1.52 -4.72
CA ASN A 346 -17.15 1.82 -5.18
C ASN A 346 -17.63 3.23 -4.78
N GLY A 347 -16.79 4.04 -4.11
CA GLY A 347 -17.15 5.37 -3.66
C GLY A 347 -18.23 5.43 -2.58
N LYS A 348 -18.61 4.31 -1.95
CA LYS A 348 -19.48 4.26 -0.78
C LYS A 348 -18.82 4.86 0.45
N VAL A 349 -17.50 4.70 0.53
CA VAL A 349 -16.57 5.34 1.47
C VAL A 349 -15.65 6.22 0.64
N ASP A 350 -15.42 7.45 1.05
CA ASP A 350 -14.57 8.40 0.35
C ASP A 350 -13.30 8.78 1.12
N VAL A 351 -13.17 8.31 2.36
CA VAL A 351 -11.97 8.49 3.18
C VAL A 351 -11.50 7.13 3.72
N LEU A 352 -10.32 6.69 3.29
CA LEU A 352 -9.69 5.46 3.77
C LEU A 352 -8.55 5.82 4.73
N VAL A 353 -8.67 5.43 6.01
CA VAL A 353 -7.62 5.62 7.01
C VAL A 353 -6.84 4.32 7.18
N CYS A 354 -5.53 4.34 6.95
CA CYS A 354 -4.74 3.12 6.89
C CYS A 354 -3.36 3.25 7.51
N THR A 355 -2.74 2.11 7.81
CA THR A 355 -1.31 2.01 8.12
C THR A 355 -0.52 1.62 6.88
N ASP A 356 0.78 1.90 6.84
CA ASP A 356 1.65 1.59 5.70
C ASP A 356 1.55 0.13 5.27
N VAL A 357 1.70 -0.80 6.22
CA VAL A 357 1.61 -2.24 5.96
C VAL A 357 0.26 -2.63 5.37
N ALA A 358 -0.82 -2.00 5.83
CA ALA A 358 -2.16 -2.31 5.38
C ALA A 358 -2.54 -1.63 4.05
N ALA A 359 -1.85 -0.56 3.70
CA ALA A 359 -2.01 0.17 2.43
C ALA A 359 -1.20 -0.42 1.27
N ARG A 360 -0.25 -1.32 1.58
CA ARG A 360 0.54 -2.02 0.56
C ARG A 360 -0.35 -2.89 -0.32
N GLY A 361 -0.03 -2.94 -1.60
CA GLY A 361 -0.82 -3.70 -2.57
C GLY A 361 -2.23 -3.15 -2.84
N ILE A 362 -2.61 -1.99 -2.24
CA ILE A 362 -3.88 -1.33 -2.57
C ILE A 362 -3.68 -0.51 -3.84
N ASP A 363 -4.35 -0.91 -4.90
CA ASP A 363 -4.49 -0.11 -6.10
C ASP A 363 -5.93 0.37 -6.21
N VAL A 364 -6.10 1.69 -6.12
CA VAL A 364 -7.38 2.37 -6.24
C VAL A 364 -7.16 3.61 -7.10
N GLU A 365 -7.94 3.72 -8.15
CA GLU A 365 -7.97 4.89 -9.01
C GLU A 365 -8.83 6.00 -8.39
N GLY A 366 -8.63 7.23 -8.84
CA GLY A 366 -9.43 8.37 -8.39
C GLY A 366 -9.10 8.90 -6.99
N VAL A 367 -7.99 8.47 -6.38
CA VAL A 367 -7.47 9.09 -5.15
C VAL A 367 -6.86 10.43 -5.51
N THR A 368 -7.51 11.51 -5.09
CA THR A 368 -7.08 12.89 -5.33
C THR A 368 -6.22 13.45 -4.20
N HIS A 369 -6.45 12.97 -2.96
CA HIS A 369 -5.76 13.47 -1.78
C HIS A 369 -5.11 12.35 -0.99
N VAL A 370 -3.85 12.56 -0.60
CA VAL A 370 -3.13 11.73 0.36
C VAL A 370 -2.75 12.61 1.55
N ILE A 371 -3.13 12.20 2.75
CA ILE A 371 -2.80 12.92 3.98
C ILE A 371 -1.92 12.03 4.85
N ASN A 372 -0.67 12.40 5.04
CA ASN A 372 0.20 11.82 6.04
C ASN A 372 -0.16 12.43 7.41
N TYR A 373 -1.07 11.80 8.14
CA TYR A 373 -1.47 12.24 9.49
C TYR A 373 -0.30 12.27 10.48
N GLN A 374 0.64 11.36 10.29
CA GLN A 374 1.93 11.30 10.96
C GLN A 374 3.03 11.17 9.93
N SER A 375 4.17 11.84 10.18
CA SER A 375 5.35 11.76 9.31
C SER A 375 5.73 10.30 9.04
N PRO A 376 6.07 9.91 7.81
CA PRO A 376 6.56 8.57 7.50
C PRO A 376 7.90 8.29 8.19
N GLU A 377 8.32 7.03 8.19
CA GLU A 377 9.57 6.62 8.85
C GLU A 377 10.81 6.95 8.03
N ASP A 378 10.71 6.86 6.71
CA ASP A 378 11.77 7.08 5.75
C ASP A 378 11.26 7.70 4.43
N GLU A 379 12.20 8.10 3.54
CA GLU A 379 11.92 8.69 2.24
C GLU A 379 11.19 7.72 1.29
N LYS A 380 11.48 6.44 1.36
CA LYS A 380 10.83 5.42 0.55
C LYS A 380 9.35 5.30 0.93
N THR A 381 9.05 5.23 2.23
CA THR A 381 7.68 5.22 2.74
C THR A 381 6.92 6.50 2.36
N TYR A 382 7.59 7.66 2.41
CA TYR A 382 7.01 8.92 1.95
C TYR A 382 6.56 8.83 0.49
N LEU A 383 7.45 8.42 -0.42
CA LEU A 383 7.15 8.27 -1.84
C LEU A 383 6.05 7.24 -2.10
N HIS A 384 6.05 6.11 -1.37
CA HIS A 384 5.01 5.09 -1.48
C HIS A 384 3.63 5.59 -1.05
N ARG A 385 3.57 6.47 -0.01
CA ARG A 385 2.31 7.06 0.44
C ARG A 385 1.79 8.08 -0.56
N ILE A 386 2.60 9.08 -0.94
CA ILE A 386 2.16 10.13 -1.87
C ILE A 386 1.86 9.57 -3.26
N GLY A 387 2.56 8.52 -3.69
CA GLY A 387 2.30 7.82 -4.96
C GLY A 387 0.97 7.04 -5.00
N ARG A 388 0.13 7.12 -3.96
CA ARG A 388 -1.27 6.65 -4.03
C ARG A 388 -2.18 7.64 -4.75
N THR A 389 -1.76 8.87 -4.94
CA THR A 389 -2.43 9.88 -5.80
C THR A 389 -1.60 10.20 -7.04
N GLY A 390 -2.10 11.00 -7.95
CA GLY A 390 -1.39 11.40 -9.17
C GLY A 390 -1.15 10.27 -10.18
N ARG A 391 -1.96 9.22 -10.18
CA ARG A 391 -1.82 8.05 -11.06
C ARG A 391 -2.43 8.28 -12.43
N ALA A 392 -1.93 7.56 -13.43
CA ALA A 392 -2.41 7.59 -14.82
C ALA A 392 -2.47 9.02 -15.42
N GLY A 393 -1.52 9.88 -15.06
CA GLY A 393 -1.47 11.27 -15.55
C GLY A 393 -2.44 12.24 -14.87
N ALA A 394 -3.21 11.78 -13.88
CA ALA A 394 -4.06 12.66 -13.08
C ALA A 394 -3.22 13.51 -12.12
N LYS A 395 -3.76 14.67 -11.74
CA LYS A 395 -3.16 15.51 -10.68
C LYS A 395 -3.56 15.00 -9.31
N GLY A 396 -2.66 15.12 -8.33
CA GLY A 396 -2.88 14.74 -6.94
C GLY A 396 -2.39 15.78 -5.95
N THR A 397 -2.93 15.74 -4.73
CA THR A 397 -2.49 16.58 -3.61
C THR A 397 -2.02 15.68 -2.47
N ALA A 398 -0.81 15.93 -1.98
CA ALA A 398 -0.23 15.24 -0.83
C ALA A 398 0.01 16.25 0.29
N VAL A 399 -0.55 16.00 1.47
CA VAL A 399 -0.37 16.83 2.66
C VAL A 399 0.33 16.03 3.75
N THR A 400 1.39 16.58 4.33
CA THR A 400 2.11 15.93 5.42
C THR A 400 2.04 16.79 6.69
N LEU A 401 1.53 16.20 7.78
CA LEU A 401 1.41 16.83 9.08
C LEU A 401 2.55 16.37 10.01
N VAL A 402 3.53 17.23 10.21
CA VAL A 402 4.72 16.95 11.01
C VAL A 402 4.48 17.39 12.44
N ASP A 403 4.57 16.45 13.41
CA ASP A 403 4.60 16.77 14.84
C ASP A 403 5.96 17.38 15.23
N TRP A 404 6.03 18.08 16.36
CA TRP A 404 7.29 18.63 16.87
C TRP A 404 8.36 17.56 17.07
N ASP A 405 7.96 16.39 17.57
CA ASP A 405 8.86 15.25 17.80
C ASP A 405 9.32 14.60 16.47
N ASP A 406 8.59 14.79 15.38
CA ASP A 406 8.91 14.24 14.07
C ASP A 406 9.77 15.16 13.19
N ILE A 407 10.03 16.41 13.63
CA ILE A 407 10.85 17.37 12.85
C ILE A 407 12.23 16.81 12.47
N PRO A 408 13.00 16.17 13.38
CA PRO A 408 14.31 15.61 12.99
C PRO A 408 14.18 14.54 11.89
N ARG A 409 13.17 13.69 11.96
CA ARG A 409 12.88 12.66 10.95
C ARG A 409 12.48 13.30 9.62
N TRP A 410 11.61 14.30 9.66
CA TRP A 410 11.20 15.02 8.46
C TRP A 410 12.39 15.66 7.75
N LYS A 411 13.31 16.30 8.48
CA LYS A 411 14.53 16.90 7.90
C LYS A 411 15.39 15.88 7.17
N LEU A 412 15.47 14.62 7.65
CA LEU A 412 16.20 13.57 6.95
C LEU A 412 15.49 13.18 5.64
N ILE A 413 14.17 13.04 5.65
CA ILE A 413 13.37 12.74 4.45
C ILE A 413 13.49 13.89 3.43
N ASN A 414 13.30 15.12 3.90
CA ASN A 414 13.40 16.32 3.06
C ASN A 414 14.76 16.41 2.36
N LYS A 415 15.84 16.17 3.11
CA LYS A 415 17.20 16.16 2.57
C LYS A 415 17.45 15.01 1.59
N ALA A 416 16.98 13.80 1.89
CA ALA A 416 17.17 12.62 1.05
C ALA A 416 16.47 12.75 -0.30
N LEU A 417 15.33 13.46 -0.33
CA LEU A 417 14.52 13.69 -1.53
C LEU A 417 14.73 15.06 -2.16
N GLU A 418 15.66 15.86 -1.63
CA GLU A 418 15.96 17.22 -2.10
C GLU A 418 14.70 18.10 -2.21
N LEU A 419 13.78 17.97 -1.22
CA LEU A 419 12.55 18.76 -1.19
C LEU A 419 12.85 20.16 -0.63
N SER A 420 11.94 21.11 -0.86
CA SER A 420 12.07 22.50 -0.41
C SER A 420 11.27 22.81 0.88
N PHE A 421 11.07 21.81 1.76
CA PHE A 421 10.29 21.94 2.99
C PHE A 421 11.15 21.77 4.26
N ASP A 422 12.27 22.48 4.33
CA ASP A 422 13.23 22.37 5.44
C ASP A 422 12.64 22.79 6.79
N GLU A 423 11.81 23.82 6.78
CA GLU A 423 11.11 24.35 7.94
C GLU A 423 9.61 24.42 7.66
N PRO A 424 8.86 23.34 7.92
CA PRO A 424 7.42 23.35 7.74
C PRO A 424 6.75 24.44 8.55
N GLU A 425 5.86 25.23 7.91
CA GLU A 425 5.13 26.31 8.52
C GLU A 425 4.23 25.81 9.66
N GLU A 426 4.28 26.49 10.82
CA GLU A 426 3.40 26.18 11.94
C GLU A 426 1.95 26.51 11.58
N THR A 427 1.11 25.48 11.57
CA THR A 427 -0.22 25.55 10.99
C THR A 427 -1.25 24.98 11.97
N TYR A 428 -2.30 25.72 12.16
CA TYR A 428 -3.49 25.33 12.90
C TYR A 428 -4.69 25.17 11.97
N SER A 429 -5.72 24.50 12.46
CA SER A 429 -6.97 24.34 11.71
C SER A 429 -7.64 25.68 11.29
N THR A 430 -7.28 26.78 11.95
CA THR A 430 -7.78 28.13 11.68
C THR A 430 -6.82 28.99 10.85
N SER A 431 -5.62 28.52 10.51
CA SER A 431 -4.62 29.29 9.80
C SER A 431 -5.10 29.66 8.39
N PRO A 432 -5.05 30.94 7.97
CA PRO A 432 -5.56 31.39 6.66
C PRO A 432 -4.88 30.68 5.48
N HIS A 433 -3.53 30.51 5.54
CA HIS A 433 -2.76 29.85 4.49
C HIS A 433 -3.19 28.39 4.23
N LEU A 434 -3.71 27.68 5.25
CA LEU A 434 -4.25 26.33 5.09
C LEU A 434 -5.45 26.32 4.12
N TYR A 435 -6.33 27.31 4.26
CA TYR A 435 -7.52 27.45 3.42
C TYR A 435 -7.14 27.86 1.99
N GLU A 436 -6.23 28.81 1.85
CA GLU A 436 -5.79 29.32 0.56
C GLU A 436 -5.02 28.27 -0.26
N GLN A 437 -4.04 27.60 0.37
CA GLN A 437 -3.18 26.61 -0.31
C GLN A 437 -3.91 25.33 -0.71
N LEU A 438 -4.93 24.92 0.06
CA LEU A 438 -5.68 23.69 -0.20
C LEU A 438 -7.08 23.95 -0.79
N ASN A 439 -7.41 25.19 -1.17
CA ASN A 439 -8.72 25.58 -1.70
C ASN A 439 -9.88 25.13 -0.78
N ILE A 440 -9.74 25.37 0.52
CA ILE A 440 -10.80 25.07 1.49
C ILE A 440 -11.74 26.27 1.56
N PRO A 441 -13.07 26.11 1.37
CA PRO A 441 -14.01 27.22 1.42
C PRO A 441 -13.95 27.96 2.76
N ALA A 442 -14.00 29.30 2.71
CA ALA A 442 -13.97 30.11 3.92
C ALA A 442 -15.14 29.77 4.87
N GLY A 443 -14.84 29.67 6.17
CA GLY A 443 -15.84 29.32 7.17
C GLY A 443 -16.12 27.82 7.32
N THR A 444 -15.40 26.96 6.58
CA THR A 444 -15.48 25.50 6.73
C THR A 444 -15.18 25.08 8.16
N LYS A 445 -16.06 24.26 8.73
CA LYS A 445 -15.95 23.70 10.07
C LYS A 445 -15.43 22.27 10.00
N GLY A 446 -14.86 21.76 11.09
CA GLY A 446 -14.36 20.38 11.17
C GLY A 446 -15.45 19.30 11.28
N VAL A 447 -16.65 19.59 10.78
CA VAL A 447 -17.81 18.67 10.71
C VAL A 447 -18.47 18.84 9.36
N LEU A 448 -18.63 17.75 8.62
CA LEU A 448 -19.30 17.77 7.32
C LEU A 448 -20.78 18.16 7.49
N PRO A 449 -21.28 19.17 6.76
CA PRO A 449 -22.69 19.57 6.80
C PRO A 449 -23.62 18.40 6.46
N ARG A 450 -24.79 18.34 7.09
CA ARG A 450 -25.74 17.22 6.85
C ARG A 450 -26.17 17.09 5.40
N ALA A 451 -26.28 18.19 4.70
CA ALA A 451 -26.67 18.22 3.27
C ALA A 451 -25.59 17.57 2.36
N GLU A 452 -24.33 17.56 2.78
CA GLU A 452 -23.21 17.03 2.01
C GLU A 452 -22.89 15.56 2.34
N ARG A 453 -23.58 14.96 3.32
CA ARG A 453 -23.44 13.55 3.69
C ARG A 453 -24.18 12.65 2.71
N THR A 454 -23.68 12.57 1.49
CA THR A 454 -24.33 11.84 0.38
C THR A 454 -23.83 10.40 0.22
N ARG A 455 -22.72 10.02 0.86
CA ARG A 455 -22.13 8.70 0.74
C ARG A 455 -22.86 7.67 1.60
N ALA A 456 -23.03 6.45 1.06
CA ALA A 456 -23.75 5.38 1.74
C ALA A 456 -23.03 4.83 2.99
N GLY A 457 -21.70 5.04 3.07
CA GLY A 457 -20.85 4.62 4.18
C GLY A 457 -20.51 3.12 4.15
N LEU A 458 -19.66 2.71 5.10
CA LEU A 458 -19.12 1.34 5.19
C LEU A 458 -20.22 0.27 5.40
N ALA A 459 -21.29 0.62 6.13
CA ALA A 459 -22.40 -0.29 6.42
C ALA A 459 -23.23 -0.68 5.18
N ALA A 460 -23.08 0.04 4.07
CA ALA A 460 -23.74 -0.27 2.81
C ALA A 460 -23.03 -1.36 1.99
N GLU A 461 -21.89 -1.86 2.47
CA GLU A 461 -21.14 -2.99 1.89
C GLU A 461 -21.23 -4.19 2.81
N GLU A 462 -21.56 -5.37 2.28
CA GLU A 462 -21.67 -6.58 3.08
C GLU A 462 -20.29 -7.15 3.44
N VAL A 463 -20.15 -7.66 4.68
CA VAL A 463 -18.98 -8.44 5.11
C VAL A 463 -19.15 -9.86 4.60
N GLU A 464 -18.27 -10.30 3.71
CA GLU A 464 -18.21 -11.70 3.31
C GLU A 464 -17.67 -12.55 4.47
N ASP A 465 -18.33 -13.67 4.75
CA ASP A 465 -17.80 -14.70 5.63
C ASP A 465 -16.72 -15.50 4.88
N LEU A 466 -15.48 -15.17 5.10
CA LEU A 466 -14.32 -15.80 4.46
C LEU A 466 -13.88 -17.09 5.15
N GLY A 467 -14.61 -17.58 6.16
CA GLY A 467 -14.23 -18.74 6.96
C GLY A 467 -12.88 -18.57 7.67
N GLU A 468 -12.64 -17.41 8.27
CA GLU A 468 -11.34 -17.07 8.88
C GLU A 468 -10.94 -18.08 9.96
N THR A 469 -9.79 -18.72 9.79
CA THR A 469 -9.19 -19.58 10.81
C THR A 469 -8.38 -18.72 11.79
N GLY A 470 -8.92 -18.48 13.02
CA GLY A 470 -8.14 -17.91 14.13
C GLY A 470 -8.61 -16.61 14.74
N GLY A 471 -9.71 -16.05 14.33
CA GLY A 471 -10.30 -14.87 14.98
C GLY A 471 -11.01 -15.27 16.28
N ARG A 472 -10.48 -14.91 17.45
CA ARG A 472 -11.25 -14.91 18.71
C ARG A 472 -12.35 -13.83 18.64
N GLY A 473 -13.32 -14.04 17.77
CA GLY A 473 -14.50 -13.21 17.65
C GLY A 473 -15.44 -13.45 18.84
N ARG A 474 -15.54 -12.50 19.74
CA ARG A 474 -16.72 -12.37 20.58
C ARG A 474 -17.90 -12.04 19.66
N GLY A 475 -18.54 -13.06 19.11
CA GLY A 475 -19.73 -12.95 18.31
C GLY A 475 -20.87 -12.32 19.10
N ARG A 476 -21.17 -11.09 18.80
CA ARG A 476 -22.44 -10.46 19.14
C ARG A 476 -23.45 -11.00 18.10
N ARG A 477 -24.19 -12.05 18.50
CA ARG A 477 -25.33 -12.54 17.72
C ARG A 477 -26.34 -11.41 17.55
N SER A 478 -26.36 -10.77 16.42
CA SER A 478 -27.48 -9.99 15.92
C SER A 478 -28.44 -10.97 15.23
N GLY A 479 -29.49 -11.37 15.96
CA GLY A 479 -30.53 -12.19 15.39
C GLY A 479 -31.35 -11.41 14.38
N GLY A 480 -31.23 -11.77 13.10
CA GLY A 480 -32.17 -11.36 12.06
C GLY A 480 -33.55 -11.91 12.37
N ARG A 481 -34.51 -11.02 12.53
CA ARG A 481 -35.93 -11.32 12.71
C ARG A 481 -36.57 -11.43 11.33
N ALA A 482 -36.81 -12.64 10.86
CA ALA A 482 -37.73 -12.87 9.76
C ALA A 482 -39.15 -12.57 10.23
N GLU A 483 -39.85 -11.71 9.54
CA GLU A 483 -41.28 -11.47 9.72
C GLU A 483 -42.04 -12.72 9.29
N LYS A 484 -42.78 -13.30 10.23
CA LYS A 484 -43.92 -14.22 9.99
C LYS A 484 -45.12 -13.64 10.70
N GLU A 485 -46.09 -13.26 9.92
CA GLU A 485 -47.47 -13.06 10.40
C GLU A 485 -47.96 -14.27 11.12
N THR A 486 -48.45 -14.13 12.34
CA THR A 486 -49.37 -15.06 12.97
C THR A 486 -50.17 -14.41 14.11
N GLN A 487 -51.43 -14.45 13.97
CA GLN A 487 -52.59 -14.47 14.88
C GLN A 487 -52.36 -14.24 16.38
N GLU A 488 -53.14 -13.33 16.91
CA GLU A 488 -53.33 -13.02 18.34
C GLU A 488 -53.90 -14.21 19.12
N GLU A 489 -53.26 -14.54 20.26
CA GLU A 489 -53.86 -15.24 21.40
C GLU A 489 -53.48 -14.54 22.73
N PRO A 490 -54.32 -14.58 23.79
CA PRO A 490 -54.34 -13.59 24.86
C PRO A 490 -53.24 -13.78 25.91
N ARG A 491 -52.69 -12.66 26.35
CA ARG A 491 -51.65 -12.53 27.36
C ARG A 491 -52.06 -13.06 28.73
N ARG A 492 -51.33 -14.05 29.25
CA ARG A 492 -51.28 -14.40 30.69
C ARG A 492 -50.25 -13.52 31.39
N THR A 493 -50.69 -12.78 32.37
CA THR A 493 -49.90 -11.95 33.30
C THR A 493 -48.95 -12.78 34.14
N ARG A 494 -47.65 -12.53 34.03
CA ARG A 494 -46.63 -13.09 34.92
C ARG A 494 -46.26 -12.06 36.00
N THR A 495 -46.47 -12.45 37.26
CA THR A 495 -46.01 -11.76 38.48
C THR A 495 -44.48 -11.69 38.56
N PRO A 496 -43.89 -10.59 39.06
CA PRO A 496 -42.45 -10.45 39.21
C PRO A 496 -41.91 -11.31 40.36
N ARG A 497 -40.89 -12.11 40.11
CA ARG A 497 -40.13 -12.84 41.11
C ARG A 497 -39.16 -11.87 41.85
N GLN A 498 -39.39 -11.66 43.14
CA GLN A 498 -38.44 -11.00 44.05
C GLN A 498 -37.20 -11.89 44.29
N ARG A 499 -36.02 -11.37 44.08
CA ARG A 499 -34.76 -12.00 44.46
C ARG A 499 -34.44 -11.68 45.90
N ARG A 500 -34.50 -12.68 46.76
CA ARG A 500 -34.04 -12.64 48.15
C ARG A 500 -32.51 -12.82 48.19
N ARG A 501 -31.81 -11.90 48.83
CA ARG A 501 -30.37 -12.01 49.13
C ARG A 501 -30.22 -12.69 50.47
N THR A 502 -29.54 -13.81 50.53
CA THR A 502 -29.09 -14.46 51.76
C THR A 502 -27.58 -14.24 51.96
N ARG A 503 -27.19 -13.90 53.16
CA ARG A 503 -25.79 -13.87 53.62
C ARG A 503 -25.67 -14.84 54.76
N GLY A 504 -25.02 -15.98 54.54
CA GLY A 504 -24.62 -16.92 55.60
C GLY A 504 -25.74 -17.64 56.30
N GLY A 505 -26.40 -18.55 55.66
CA GLY A 505 -27.02 -19.79 56.15
C GLY A 505 -27.97 -19.76 57.34
N ALA A 506 -28.53 -18.61 57.78
CA ALA A 506 -29.56 -18.59 58.82
C ALA A 506 -30.61 -17.50 58.58
N PRO A 507 -31.91 -17.74 58.78
CA PRO A 507 -32.95 -16.71 58.62
C PRO A 507 -33.02 -15.81 59.86
N LEU A 508 -33.16 -14.50 59.63
CA LEU A 508 -33.49 -13.54 60.68
C LEU A 508 -34.99 -13.26 60.64
N GLU A 509 -35.64 -13.44 61.79
CA GLU A 509 -37.05 -13.10 62.05
C GLU A 509 -37.22 -11.59 62.19
N GLU A 510 -38.36 -11.12 61.63
CA GLU A 510 -38.85 -9.75 61.82
C GLU A 510 -39.53 -9.59 63.19
N PRO A 511 -39.53 -8.38 63.76
CA PRO A 511 -40.66 -7.95 64.56
C PRO A 511 -41.45 -6.81 63.90
N ALA A 512 -42.75 -6.88 64.20
CA ALA A 512 -43.84 -6.13 63.62
C ALA A 512 -43.96 -4.65 64.03
N ALA A 513 -44.59 -3.96 63.14
CA ALA A 513 -45.33 -2.71 63.07
C ALA A 513 -45.60 -1.88 64.35
N ALA A 514 -45.51 -0.55 64.20
CA ALA A 514 -46.60 0.41 64.37
C ALA A 514 -46.10 1.84 64.02
N GLY A 515 -46.77 2.47 63.08
CA GLY A 515 -47.70 3.58 63.43
C GLY A 515 -47.14 4.98 63.16
N ALA A 516 -47.73 5.57 62.09
CA ALA A 516 -48.25 6.96 62.08
C ALA A 516 -47.30 8.18 61.88
N SER A 517 -47.52 8.80 60.76
CA SER A 517 -47.97 10.20 60.49
C SER A 517 -46.93 11.35 60.56
N GLU A 518 -46.98 12.05 59.47
CA GLU A 518 -47.15 13.50 59.22
C GLU A 518 -45.94 14.46 59.30
N THR A 519 -45.84 15.10 58.14
CA THR A 519 -45.70 16.56 57.87
C THR A 519 -44.38 17.26 58.17
N GLY A 520 -43.93 18.00 57.18
CA GLY A 520 -43.52 19.37 57.38
C GLY A 520 -42.16 19.80 56.79
N ASN A 521 -42.24 20.36 55.67
CA ASN A 521 -41.62 21.59 55.15
C ASN A 521 -40.30 22.16 55.72
N ALA A 522 -39.54 22.57 54.71
CA ALA A 522 -38.92 23.90 54.52
C ALA A 522 -37.49 24.17 55.06
N ALA A 523 -36.69 24.46 54.04
CA ALA A 523 -35.88 25.67 53.90
C ALA A 523 -34.67 25.94 54.81
N ASP A 524 -33.63 26.17 54.11
CA ASP A 524 -32.80 27.41 54.11
C ASP A 524 -31.47 27.41 54.87
N ALA A 525 -30.48 27.74 54.09
CA ALA A 525 -29.42 28.73 54.25
C ALA A 525 -28.23 28.52 55.20
N ALA A 526 -27.14 28.75 54.55
CA ALA A 526 -26.02 29.63 54.93
C ALA A 526 -24.80 29.07 55.67
N VAL A 527 -23.70 29.03 54.94
CA VAL A 527 -22.44 29.80 55.11
C VAL A 527 -21.84 29.84 56.51
N ARG A 528 -20.60 29.36 56.62
CA ARG A 528 -19.37 30.11 57.01
C ARG A 528 -18.17 29.21 57.34
N THR A 529 -17.10 29.49 56.63
CA THR A 529 -15.69 29.66 56.97
C THR A 529 -15.23 29.33 58.38
N ALA A 530 -14.12 28.62 58.54
CA ALA A 530 -12.86 29.08 59.09
C ALA A 530 -11.82 27.95 59.21
N GLU A 531 -10.66 28.25 58.76
CA GLU A 531 -9.27 27.98 59.10
C GLU A 531 -8.94 27.08 60.34
N GLY A 532 -7.89 26.28 60.12
CA GLY A 532 -6.92 26.11 61.18
C GLY A 532 -6.26 24.76 61.38
N THR A 533 -4.99 24.73 61.01
CA THR A 533 -3.83 24.06 61.61
C THR A 533 -3.55 22.58 61.44
N GLU A 534 -2.30 22.40 60.98
CA GLU A 534 -1.39 21.26 60.83
C GLU A 534 -1.45 20.19 61.96
N ALA A 535 -1.26 18.95 61.53
CA ALA A 535 -0.32 18.03 62.17
C ALA A 535 0.00 16.82 61.30
N ALA A 536 1.29 16.57 61.18
CA ALA A 536 1.93 15.52 60.42
C ALA A 536 1.64 14.11 60.96
N ALA A 537 1.48 13.12 60.04
CA ALA A 537 1.75 11.72 60.36
C ALA A 537 2.15 10.92 59.10
N ALA A 538 3.21 10.17 59.22
CA ALA A 538 4.01 9.45 58.24
C ALA A 538 3.31 8.32 57.46
N PRO A 539 3.92 7.84 56.38
CA PRO A 539 3.28 6.96 55.38
C PRO A 539 3.31 5.49 55.80
N ARG A 540 2.21 4.78 55.57
CA ARG A 540 2.12 3.32 55.69
C ARG A 540 2.29 2.64 54.34
N THR A 541 3.32 1.79 54.23
CA THR A 541 3.64 0.89 53.14
C THR A 541 2.60 -0.22 52.93
N PRO A 542 2.25 -0.60 51.71
CA PRO A 542 1.39 -1.76 51.46
C PRO A 542 2.18 -3.07 51.44
N ARG A 543 1.66 -4.07 52.11
CA ARG A 543 2.16 -5.44 52.21
C ARG A 543 2.19 -6.15 50.83
N ARG A 544 3.37 -6.67 50.50
CA ARG A 544 3.69 -7.52 49.36
C ARG A 544 3.12 -8.94 49.57
N ARG A 545 2.17 -9.37 48.71
CA ARG A 545 1.77 -10.78 48.61
C ARG A 545 2.76 -11.53 47.71
N ARG A 546 3.47 -12.47 48.31
CA ARG A 546 4.39 -13.41 47.70
C ARG A 546 3.59 -14.50 46.96
N ARG A 547 3.82 -14.68 45.67
CA ARG A 547 3.42 -15.89 44.95
C ARG A 547 4.67 -16.45 44.28
N THR A 548 5.13 -17.56 44.81
CA THR A 548 6.18 -18.40 44.28
C THR A 548 5.65 -19.25 43.16
N ARG A 549 6.29 -19.23 41.97
CA ARG A 549 6.68 -20.41 41.16
C ARG A 549 7.18 -19.95 39.78
N GLY A 550 8.33 -20.50 39.39
CA GLY A 550 8.76 -20.57 38.02
C GLY A 550 9.99 -19.74 37.65
N ALA A 551 11.11 -19.98 38.28
CA ALA A 551 12.41 -19.55 37.78
C ALA A 551 13.26 -20.80 37.51
N VAL A 552 13.23 -21.30 36.30
CA VAL A 552 14.31 -22.10 35.69
C VAL A 552 14.15 -21.89 34.19
N ALA A 553 15.04 -21.13 33.56
CA ALA A 553 15.46 -21.12 32.16
C ALA A 553 15.84 -19.71 31.67
N THR A 554 16.92 -19.13 32.21
CA THR A 554 17.61 -17.99 31.57
C THR A 554 19.10 -17.93 31.95
N ALA A 555 19.75 -19.09 32.10
CA ALA A 555 21.19 -19.15 32.34
C ALA A 555 21.97 -19.87 31.23
N ALA A 556 21.35 -20.21 30.10
CA ALA A 556 22.01 -20.92 28.99
C ALA A 556 22.21 -20.05 27.71
N SER A 557 21.82 -18.77 27.69
CA SER A 557 22.00 -17.93 26.50
C SER A 557 23.13 -16.90 26.56
N GLU A 558 23.72 -16.67 27.72
CA GLU A 558 24.86 -15.75 27.84
C GLU A 558 26.25 -16.40 27.72
N ALA A 559 26.35 -17.72 27.84
CA ALA A 559 27.61 -18.44 27.63
C ALA A 559 27.91 -18.73 26.14
N ALA A 560 26.92 -18.73 25.27
CA ALA A 560 27.09 -18.99 23.83
C ALA A 560 27.54 -17.78 23.00
N VAL A 561 27.48 -16.56 23.56
CA VAL A 561 27.89 -15.31 22.88
C VAL A 561 29.35 -14.95 23.17
N ALA A 562 29.96 -15.52 24.22
CA ALA A 562 31.36 -15.28 24.55
C ALA A 562 32.33 -16.19 23.76
N GLU A 563 31.96 -17.43 23.43
CA GLU A 563 32.80 -18.33 22.63
C GLU A 563 32.87 -18.00 21.13
N HIS A 564 31.94 -17.23 20.60
CA HIS A 564 31.95 -16.83 19.18
C HIS A 564 32.76 -15.55 18.89
N ARG A 565 33.30 -14.89 19.94
CA ARG A 565 34.16 -13.71 19.79
C ARG A 565 35.66 -14.01 19.83
N GLU A 566 36.06 -15.14 20.34
CA GLU A 566 37.48 -15.57 20.33
C GLU A 566 37.88 -16.36 19.07
N ALA A 567 36.92 -16.96 18.36
CA ALA A 567 37.22 -17.73 17.14
C ALA A 567 37.40 -16.85 15.87
N THR A 568 37.04 -15.57 15.90
CA THR A 568 37.18 -14.63 14.76
C THR A 568 38.40 -13.71 14.87
N ALA A 569 39.14 -13.72 15.97
CA ALA A 569 40.38 -12.94 16.13
C ALA A 569 41.65 -13.70 15.74
N GLY A 570 41.58 -15.03 15.54
CA GLY A 570 42.69 -15.87 15.17
C GLY A 570 42.93 -16.10 13.66
N ALA A 571 42.01 -15.67 12.81
CA ALA A 571 42.02 -15.99 11.36
C ALA A 571 42.50 -14.86 10.43
N VAL A 572 42.99 -13.74 10.96
CA VAL A 572 43.39 -12.57 10.15
C VAL A 572 44.91 -12.34 10.11
N ALA A 573 45.72 -13.20 10.74
CA ALA A 573 47.17 -13.01 10.83
C ALA A 573 48.03 -13.88 9.90
N GLU A 574 47.44 -14.70 8.99
CA GLU A 574 48.24 -15.67 8.20
C GLU A 574 47.96 -15.64 6.68
N ALA A 575 47.73 -14.47 6.10
CA ALA A 575 47.57 -14.31 4.65
C ALA A 575 48.24 -13.02 4.15
N ALA A 576 49.55 -12.89 4.34
CA ALA A 576 50.33 -11.83 3.70
C ALA A 576 51.76 -12.32 3.41
N THR A 577 51.93 -13.23 2.45
CA THR A 577 53.19 -13.41 1.70
C THR A 577 52.91 -14.17 0.41
N VAL A 578 52.71 -13.43 -0.68
CA VAL A 578 52.78 -13.95 -2.05
C VAL A 578 54.06 -13.42 -2.67
N PRO A 579 55.00 -14.27 -3.16
CA PRO A 579 56.20 -13.81 -3.84
C PRO A 579 55.89 -13.36 -5.27
N ALA A 580 56.57 -12.30 -5.69
CA ALA A 580 56.54 -11.74 -7.04
C ALA A 580 57.03 -12.73 -8.11
N PRO A 581 56.50 -12.73 -9.34
CA PRO A 581 57.01 -13.56 -10.44
C PRO A 581 58.29 -12.95 -11.01
N ALA A 582 59.30 -13.82 -11.19
CA ALA A 582 60.56 -13.54 -11.83
C ALA A 582 60.39 -13.26 -13.34
N ALA A 583 61.14 -12.29 -13.84
CA ALA A 583 61.30 -12.01 -15.26
C ALA A 583 62.08 -13.12 -15.94
N GLY A 584 61.57 -13.67 -17.04
CA GLY A 584 62.30 -14.56 -17.95
C GLY A 584 62.81 -13.79 -19.16
N PRO A 585 63.96 -14.16 -19.73
CA PRO A 585 64.62 -13.44 -20.79
C PRO A 585 64.13 -13.81 -22.18
N ASP A 586 64.38 -12.89 -23.11
CA ASP A 586 64.14 -12.95 -24.54
C ASP A 586 64.63 -14.21 -25.26
N ALA A 587 63.82 -14.72 -26.19
CA ALA A 587 64.21 -15.20 -27.54
C ALA A 587 62.98 -15.26 -28.46
#